data_065b7bec033877e89a31725a0df69d23
#
_entry.id   065b7bec033877e89a31725a0df69d23
#
_cell.length_a   1.000
_cell.length_b   1.000
_cell.length_c   1.000
_cell.angle_alpha   90.00
_cell.angle_beta   90.00
_cell.angle_gamma   90.00
#
_symmetry.space_group_name_H-M   'P 1'
#
loop_
_entity.id
_entity.type
_entity.pdbx_description
1 polymer ?
#
loop_
_entity_poly.entity_id
_entity_poly.type
_entity_poly.pdbx_seq_one_letter_code
_entity_poly.pdbx_strand_id
1 'polypeptide(L)'
;MHTLVRGLLLTSLAACCSSALAQLDSNEQRIIEYIDATNSAAEELLIESVNINSGTMNFAGVREVGELFRTEFDAIGFTTRWDDGEAFGRAGHLVAEHRPGIDDGGPKLLLIGHLDTVFEPDSPFQTFSRIHADTATGPGIADMKGGNVIMLQALRALNEVGALASMDITVVITGDEELSGDPLSLSKKALTDAAEYADIAIGFENGDGNPATANISRRGSSGWTLEVTGTPAHSSQVFREDIGPGAIYETSRILLLFLENLQQEENLTFNPGRILGGTEISHDSGSSSGTAFGKNNVVAESAIVTGDLRAVSLEQLERARAQMRAIVANNFPHTSATITFSDGYPPLAPTDGNTELLDIYSQASQDLRLGSVAAINPRLAGAADVSFTAGLVEKAIDGLGMSGSAGHTVNETGEMIALPNQSKRAALMLYRLYQQ
;
A
#
# COMPACT_ATOMS: atom_id res chain seq x y z
N MET A 1 -65.24 20.23 -49.67
CA MET A 1 -64.97 19.48 -48.46
C MET A 1 -63.51 19.70 -48.11
N HIS A 2 -63.21 20.56 -47.12
CA HIS A 2 -61.88 20.94 -46.71
C HIS A 2 -61.53 20.17 -45.46
N THR A 3 -60.48 19.40 -45.45
CA THR A 3 -59.96 18.69 -44.31
C THR A 3 -58.71 19.44 -43.80
N LEU A 4 -58.81 20.06 -42.63
CA LEU A 4 -57.71 20.69 -41.91
C LEU A 4 -56.89 19.59 -41.20
N VAL A 5 -55.58 19.53 -41.48
CA VAL A 5 -54.60 18.75 -40.68
C VAL A 5 -53.96 19.72 -39.70
N ARG A 6 -54.20 19.48 -38.39
CA ARG A 6 -53.50 20.15 -37.28
C ARG A 6 -52.20 19.41 -36.98
N GLY A 7 -51.08 20.08 -37.27
CA GLY A 7 -49.75 19.61 -36.84
C GLY A 7 -49.54 19.94 -35.36
N LEU A 8 -49.26 18.92 -34.55
CA LEU A 8 -48.75 19.05 -33.16
C LEU A 8 -47.24 19.26 -33.22
N LEU A 9 -46.76 20.43 -32.80
CA LEU A 9 -45.38 20.65 -32.49
C LEU A 9 -45.09 20.11 -31.08
N LEU A 10 -44.33 19.00 -30.99
CA LEU A 10 -43.71 18.57 -29.74
C LEU A 10 -42.39 19.32 -29.58
N THR A 11 -42.37 20.30 -28.68
CA THR A 11 -41.12 20.90 -28.17
C THR A 11 -40.52 19.98 -27.11
N SER A 12 -39.49 19.23 -27.45
CA SER A 12 -38.65 18.49 -26.49
C SER A 12 -37.77 19.48 -25.71
N LEU A 13 -38.11 19.72 -24.44
CA LEU A 13 -37.22 20.39 -23.48
C LEU A 13 -36.09 19.40 -23.14
N ALA A 14 -34.90 19.59 -23.72
CA ALA A 14 -33.70 18.95 -23.27
C ALA A 14 -33.28 19.66 -21.98
N ALA A 15 -33.54 19.03 -20.82
CA ALA A 15 -32.97 19.42 -19.54
C ALA A 15 -31.47 19.12 -19.59
N CYS A 16 -30.65 20.14 -19.86
CA CYS A 16 -29.22 20.10 -19.60
C CYS A 16 -29.07 20.10 -18.07
N CYS A 17 -28.83 18.94 -17.46
CA CYS A 17 -28.21 18.84 -16.14
C CYS A 17 -26.75 19.30 -16.29
N SER A 18 -26.52 20.61 -16.23
CA SER A 18 -25.22 21.15 -15.88
C SER A 18 -25.02 20.82 -14.39
N SER A 19 -24.20 19.83 -14.06
CA SER A 19 -23.62 19.71 -12.73
C SER A 19 -22.92 21.05 -12.45
N ALA A 20 -23.51 21.86 -11.58
CA ALA A 20 -22.86 23.06 -11.09
C ALA A 20 -21.63 22.56 -10.30
N LEU A 21 -20.43 22.84 -10.80
CA LEU A 21 -19.21 22.73 -10.00
C LEU A 21 -19.45 23.56 -8.74
N ALA A 22 -19.25 22.96 -7.55
CA ALA A 22 -19.36 23.71 -6.31
C ALA A 22 -18.34 24.85 -6.38
N GLN A 23 -18.79 26.05 -6.06
CA GLN A 23 -17.90 27.22 -6.05
C GLN A 23 -17.00 27.06 -4.82
N LEU A 24 -15.67 27.04 -5.03
CA LEU A 24 -14.68 27.03 -3.96
C LEU A 24 -14.94 28.19 -3.00
N ASP A 25 -14.90 27.95 -1.70
CA ASP A 25 -15.02 28.99 -0.71
C ASP A 25 -13.75 29.85 -0.61
N SER A 26 -13.77 30.92 0.22
CA SER A 26 -12.65 31.83 0.33
C SER A 26 -11.39 31.19 0.94
N ASN A 27 -11.54 30.22 1.85
CA ASN A 27 -10.41 29.50 2.43
C ASN A 27 -9.84 28.48 1.43
N GLU A 28 -10.69 27.76 0.71
CA GLU A 28 -10.26 26.86 -0.35
C GLU A 28 -9.46 27.60 -1.45
N GLN A 29 -9.90 28.80 -1.83
CA GLN A 29 -9.16 29.64 -2.77
C GLN A 29 -7.78 30.05 -2.22
N ARG A 30 -7.71 30.49 -0.94
CA ARG A 30 -6.44 30.83 -0.26
C ARG A 30 -5.50 29.62 -0.13
N ILE A 31 -6.04 28.43 0.15
CA ILE A 31 -5.26 27.16 0.16
C ILE A 31 -4.58 26.96 -1.19
N ILE A 32 -5.34 27.09 -2.28
CA ILE A 32 -4.83 26.91 -3.65
C ILE A 32 -3.74 27.94 -3.95
N GLU A 33 -4.01 29.23 -3.66
CA GLU A 33 -3.06 30.33 -3.88
C GLU A 33 -1.76 30.14 -3.10
N TYR A 34 -1.85 29.68 -1.83
CA TYR A 34 -0.68 29.39 -1.01
C TYR A 34 0.18 28.27 -1.60
N ILE A 35 -0.44 27.16 -2.00
CA ILE A 35 0.27 26.03 -2.61
C ILE A 35 0.97 26.45 -3.90
N ASP A 36 0.30 27.22 -4.77
CA ASP A 36 0.91 27.74 -6.00
C ASP A 36 2.09 28.69 -5.71
N ALA A 37 1.94 29.56 -4.72
CA ALA A 37 2.98 30.51 -4.35
C ALA A 37 4.22 29.86 -3.71
N THR A 38 4.06 28.72 -3.05
CA THR A 38 5.12 28.03 -2.29
C THR A 38 5.61 26.75 -2.97
N ASN A 39 5.16 26.45 -4.20
CA ASN A 39 5.54 25.22 -4.91
C ASN A 39 7.04 25.08 -5.12
N SER A 40 7.78 26.18 -5.33
CA SER A 40 9.24 26.13 -5.46
C SER A 40 9.93 25.66 -4.18
N ALA A 41 9.44 26.08 -3.02
CA ALA A 41 9.98 25.60 -1.73
C ALA A 41 9.65 24.13 -1.48
N ALA A 42 8.48 23.67 -1.90
CA ALA A 42 8.12 22.26 -1.86
C ALA A 42 9.03 21.40 -2.78
N GLU A 43 9.34 21.92 -3.96
CA GLU A 43 10.29 21.26 -4.87
C GLU A 43 11.72 21.22 -4.30
N GLU A 44 12.18 22.29 -3.66
CA GLU A 44 13.49 22.31 -2.99
C GLU A 44 13.57 21.25 -1.88
N LEU A 45 12.52 21.12 -1.06
CA LEU A 45 12.43 20.08 -0.03
C LEU A 45 12.44 18.67 -0.63
N LEU A 46 11.72 18.47 -1.74
CA LEU A 46 11.75 17.19 -2.47
C LEU A 46 13.16 16.86 -2.94
N ILE A 47 13.86 17.82 -3.56
CA ILE A 47 15.24 17.65 -4.03
C ILE A 47 16.18 17.29 -2.87
N GLU A 48 16.07 18.00 -1.75
CA GLU A 48 16.87 17.75 -0.56
C GLU A 48 16.62 16.33 -0.02
N SER A 49 15.36 15.94 0.18
CA SER A 49 15.00 14.63 0.68
C SER A 49 15.46 13.49 -0.25
N VAL A 50 15.31 13.66 -1.58
CA VAL A 50 15.74 12.66 -2.58
C VAL A 50 17.24 12.47 -2.59
N ASN A 51 18.01 13.53 -2.37
CA ASN A 51 19.48 13.48 -2.35
C ASN A 51 20.08 12.89 -1.05
N ILE A 52 19.26 12.64 -0.03
CA ILE A 52 19.66 11.87 1.14
C ILE A 52 19.38 10.39 0.86
N ASN A 53 20.41 9.53 0.82
CA ASN A 53 20.20 8.10 0.70
C ASN A 53 19.50 7.57 1.94
N SER A 54 18.33 6.97 1.76
CA SER A 54 17.54 6.36 2.82
C SER A 54 17.13 4.92 2.49
N GLY A 55 18.03 4.12 1.88
CA GLY A 55 17.81 2.67 1.80
C GLY A 55 17.46 2.12 3.18
N THR A 56 16.51 1.16 3.26
CA THR A 56 15.95 0.71 4.56
C THR A 56 17.04 0.31 5.56
N MET A 57 18.15 -0.27 5.09
CA MET A 57 19.26 -0.68 5.94
C MET A 57 20.28 0.42 6.20
N ASN A 58 20.18 1.56 5.56
CA ASN A 58 20.93 2.76 5.88
C ASN A 58 20.25 3.57 7.01
N PHE A 59 20.32 3.06 8.21
CA PHE A 59 19.62 3.65 9.39
C PHE A 59 19.98 5.13 9.60
N ALA A 60 21.21 5.53 9.31
CA ALA A 60 21.63 6.92 9.44
C ALA A 60 20.92 7.83 8.43
N GLY A 61 20.80 7.38 7.18
CA GLY A 61 20.12 8.15 6.13
C GLY A 61 18.58 8.19 6.33
N VAL A 62 17.97 7.09 6.75
CA VAL A 62 16.54 7.09 7.13
C VAL A 62 16.28 8.10 8.26
N ARG A 63 17.16 8.13 9.27
CA ARG A 63 17.09 9.10 10.36
C ARG A 63 17.29 10.53 9.86
N GLU A 64 18.23 10.77 8.95
CA GLU A 64 18.51 12.09 8.38
C GLU A 64 17.31 12.66 7.61
N VAL A 65 16.64 11.83 6.76
CA VAL A 65 15.39 12.21 6.11
C VAL A 65 14.29 12.49 7.16
N GLY A 66 14.23 11.67 8.22
CA GLY A 66 13.29 11.88 9.33
C GLY A 66 13.50 13.22 10.04
N GLU A 67 14.74 13.63 10.32
CA GLU A 67 15.05 14.92 10.96
C GLU A 67 14.76 16.12 10.02
N LEU A 68 14.92 15.94 8.70
CA LEU A 68 14.50 16.94 7.72
C LEU A 68 12.99 17.20 7.82
N PHE A 69 12.15 16.17 7.73
CA PHE A 69 10.70 16.32 7.85
C PHE A 69 10.26 16.75 9.25
N ARG A 70 10.94 16.28 10.31
CA ARG A 70 10.68 16.71 11.68
C ARG A 70 10.75 18.20 11.83
N THR A 71 11.81 18.82 11.32
CA THR A 71 12.00 20.28 11.36
C THR A 71 10.81 21.01 10.72
N GLU A 72 10.29 20.49 9.66
CA GLU A 72 9.17 21.07 8.91
C GLU A 72 7.83 20.92 9.64
N PHE A 73 7.59 19.78 10.30
CA PHE A 73 6.39 19.58 11.13
C PHE A 73 6.44 20.44 12.39
N ASP A 74 7.59 20.54 13.06
CA ASP A 74 7.78 21.42 14.23
C ASP A 74 7.46 22.88 13.86
N ALA A 75 7.86 23.33 12.67
CA ALA A 75 7.64 24.71 12.19
C ALA A 75 6.15 25.08 12.02
N ILE A 76 5.27 24.12 11.83
CA ILE A 76 3.81 24.34 11.72
C ILE A 76 3.04 23.88 12.96
N GLY A 77 3.74 23.69 14.09
CA GLY A 77 3.13 23.50 15.40
C GLY A 77 2.83 22.05 15.80
N PHE A 78 3.34 21.06 15.07
CA PHE A 78 3.29 19.68 15.52
C PHE A 78 4.29 19.45 16.66
N THR A 79 3.96 18.51 17.54
CA THR A 79 4.90 17.94 18.52
C THR A 79 5.44 16.65 17.95
N THR A 80 6.74 16.61 17.72
CA THR A 80 7.37 15.47 17.06
C THR A 80 8.16 14.59 18.03
N ARG A 81 8.22 13.27 17.73
CA ARG A 81 9.10 12.31 18.40
C ARG A 81 9.67 11.34 17.39
N TRP A 82 10.78 10.71 17.76
CA TRP A 82 11.33 9.58 17.03
C TRP A 82 11.10 8.32 17.85
N ASP A 83 10.40 7.35 17.27
CA ASP A 83 10.21 6.03 17.85
C ASP A 83 11.36 5.13 17.34
N ASP A 84 12.25 4.75 18.25
CA ASP A 84 13.50 4.03 17.94
C ASP A 84 13.25 2.61 17.44
N GLY A 85 13.99 2.21 16.40
CA GLY A 85 13.83 0.92 15.72
C GLY A 85 14.74 -0.20 16.19
N GLU A 86 15.57 -0.03 17.23
CA GLU A 86 16.54 -1.05 17.68
C GLU A 86 15.84 -2.39 18.02
N ALA A 87 14.66 -2.33 18.64
CA ALA A 87 13.91 -3.51 19.07
C ALA A 87 13.40 -4.39 17.91
N PHE A 88 13.33 -3.85 16.70
CA PHE A 88 12.91 -4.58 15.49
C PHE A 88 13.95 -4.49 14.35
N GLY A 89 15.18 -4.05 14.67
CA GLY A 89 16.33 -4.06 13.76
C GLY A 89 16.22 -3.08 12.60
N ARG A 90 15.67 -1.87 12.81
CA ARG A 90 15.50 -0.80 11.82
C ARG A 90 15.88 0.56 12.41
N ALA A 91 15.80 1.60 11.57
CA ALA A 91 16.10 2.97 12.02
C ALA A 91 15.08 3.51 13.02
N GLY A 92 13.82 3.18 12.85
CA GLY A 92 12.70 3.73 13.62
C GLY A 92 11.80 4.63 12.77
N HIS A 93 10.88 5.37 13.42
CA HIS A 93 9.81 6.11 12.78
C HIS A 93 9.73 7.54 13.28
N LEU A 94 9.33 8.46 12.40
CA LEU A 94 8.93 9.81 12.79
C LEU A 94 7.43 9.82 13.10
N VAL A 95 7.08 10.29 14.31
CA VAL A 95 5.69 10.55 14.69
C VAL A 95 5.54 12.03 14.99
N ALA A 96 4.55 12.68 14.37
CA ALA A 96 4.22 14.09 14.59
C ALA A 96 2.75 14.21 14.97
N GLU A 97 2.45 14.95 16.06
CA GLU A 97 1.12 15.08 16.60
C GLU A 97 0.72 16.55 16.68
N HIS A 98 -0.41 16.89 16.10
CA HIS A 98 -1.09 18.15 16.29
C HIS A 98 -2.40 17.91 17.03
N ARG A 99 -2.55 18.51 18.21
CA ARG A 99 -3.76 18.41 19.02
C ARG A 99 -4.42 19.77 19.10
N PRO A 100 -5.71 19.88 18.81
CA PRO A 100 -6.43 21.14 18.92
C PRO A 100 -6.49 21.59 20.37
N GLY A 101 -6.45 22.88 20.60
CA GLY A 101 -6.60 23.44 21.94
C GLY A 101 -8.01 23.29 22.52
N ILE A 102 -9.00 23.07 21.65
CA ILE A 102 -10.41 22.85 21.98
C ILE A 102 -10.88 21.68 21.12
N ASP A 103 -11.38 20.64 21.76
CA ASP A 103 -12.05 19.53 21.06
C ASP A 103 -13.42 20.03 20.57
N ASP A 104 -13.56 20.22 19.28
CA ASP A 104 -14.79 20.64 18.60
C ASP A 104 -15.59 19.46 18.00
N GLY A 105 -15.13 18.22 18.25
CA GLY A 105 -15.79 17.00 17.78
C GLY A 105 -15.47 16.67 16.32
N GLY A 106 -14.47 17.31 15.71
CA GLY A 106 -13.98 16.94 14.38
C GLY A 106 -13.31 15.57 14.34
N PRO A 107 -13.13 14.97 13.15
CA PRO A 107 -12.52 13.64 13.02
C PRO A 107 -11.03 13.68 13.41
N LYS A 108 -10.56 12.61 14.05
CA LYS A 108 -9.14 12.39 14.32
C LYS A 108 -8.50 11.73 13.08
N LEU A 109 -7.51 12.38 12.51
CA LEU A 109 -6.87 11.94 11.29
C LEU A 109 -5.51 11.30 11.57
N LEU A 110 -5.25 10.19 10.89
CA LEU A 110 -3.93 9.59 10.76
C LEU A 110 -3.43 9.77 9.33
N LEU A 111 -2.33 10.50 9.16
CA LEU A 111 -1.64 10.64 7.88
C LEU A 111 -0.41 9.74 7.86
N ILE A 112 -0.22 8.99 6.76
CA ILE A 112 0.76 7.91 6.68
C ILE A 112 1.70 8.13 5.52
N GLY A 113 3.01 7.96 5.77
CA GLY A 113 4.07 7.91 4.78
C GLY A 113 5.23 7.04 5.23
N HIS A 114 6.28 6.94 4.41
CA HIS A 114 7.54 6.29 4.80
C HIS A 114 8.77 7.10 4.37
N LEU A 115 9.89 6.87 5.08
CA LEU A 115 11.17 7.56 4.91
C LEU A 115 12.16 6.77 4.06
N ASP A 116 12.05 5.44 4.15
CA ASP A 116 12.99 4.52 3.52
C ASP A 116 12.70 4.35 2.02
N THR A 117 13.63 3.73 1.35
CA THR A 117 13.55 3.38 -0.07
C THR A 117 14.23 2.03 -0.30
N VAL A 118 13.95 1.36 -1.41
CA VAL A 118 14.65 0.14 -1.82
C VAL A 118 16.11 0.39 -2.26
N PHE A 119 16.57 1.63 -2.31
CA PHE A 119 17.90 2.00 -2.86
C PHE A 119 18.95 2.13 -1.77
N GLU A 120 19.66 1.03 -1.50
CA GLU A 120 20.77 1.01 -0.53
C GLU A 120 21.99 1.87 -0.99
N PRO A 121 22.95 2.18 -0.10
CA PRO A 121 24.09 3.05 -0.43
C PRO A 121 24.97 2.58 -1.59
N ASP A 122 24.97 1.30 -1.91
CA ASP A 122 25.71 0.71 -3.04
C ASP A 122 24.93 0.78 -4.38
N SER A 123 23.67 1.23 -4.36
CA SER A 123 22.89 1.46 -5.57
C SER A 123 23.54 2.54 -6.44
N PRO A 124 23.59 2.39 -7.77
CA PRO A 124 24.04 3.45 -8.67
C PRO A 124 23.06 4.64 -8.78
N PHE A 125 21.87 4.52 -8.21
CA PHE A 125 20.78 5.48 -8.27
C PHE A 125 20.68 6.24 -6.95
N GLN A 126 21.26 7.47 -6.88
CA GLN A 126 21.48 8.16 -5.61
C GLN A 126 21.03 9.62 -5.58
N THR A 127 20.78 10.23 -6.73
CA THR A 127 20.57 11.69 -6.78
C THR A 127 19.38 12.08 -7.63
N PHE A 128 18.74 13.19 -7.24
CA PHE A 128 17.73 13.85 -8.05
C PHE A 128 18.31 14.36 -9.37
N SER A 129 17.56 14.17 -10.45
CA SER A 129 17.89 14.76 -11.76
C SER A 129 16.62 15.10 -12.53
N ARG A 130 16.54 16.27 -13.13
CA ARG A 130 15.46 16.58 -14.08
C ARG A 130 15.74 15.94 -15.44
N ILE A 131 14.73 15.19 -15.92
CA ILE A 131 14.75 14.62 -17.27
C ILE A 131 14.15 15.63 -18.25
N HIS A 132 13.02 16.22 -17.89
CA HIS A 132 12.30 17.26 -18.64
C HIS A 132 11.70 18.29 -17.69
N ALA A 133 11.04 19.31 -18.21
CA ALA A 133 10.39 20.33 -17.38
C ALA A 133 9.41 19.74 -16.36
N ASP A 134 8.65 18.73 -16.78
CA ASP A 134 7.58 18.12 -16.00
C ASP A 134 7.95 16.76 -15.37
N THR A 135 9.16 16.23 -15.61
CA THR A 135 9.58 14.91 -15.14
C THR A 135 10.96 14.96 -14.53
N ALA A 136 11.09 14.40 -13.34
CA ALA A 136 12.37 14.20 -12.66
C ALA A 136 12.55 12.73 -12.25
N THR A 137 13.77 12.36 -11.92
CA THR A 137 14.17 11.02 -11.46
C THR A 137 15.01 11.14 -10.19
N GLY A 138 14.96 10.14 -9.33
CA GLY A 138 15.73 10.06 -8.10
C GLY A 138 15.16 9.04 -7.12
N PRO A 139 15.96 8.49 -6.20
CA PRO A 139 15.54 7.43 -5.30
C PRO A 139 14.40 7.88 -4.37
N GLY A 140 13.26 7.19 -4.47
CA GLY A 140 12.09 7.51 -3.65
C GLY A 140 11.35 8.78 -4.08
N ILE A 141 11.60 9.32 -5.28
CA ILE A 141 10.95 10.56 -5.74
C ILE A 141 9.43 10.40 -5.78
N ALA A 142 8.92 9.25 -6.22
CA ALA A 142 7.51 8.91 -6.21
C ALA A 142 7.17 8.00 -5.03
N ASP A 143 8.06 7.11 -4.65
CA ASP A 143 7.90 6.09 -3.62
C ASP A 143 8.87 6.29 -2.44
N MET A 144 8.48 7.08 -1.36
CA MET A 144 7.34 8.00 -1.40
C MET A 144 7.71 9.39 -0.84
N LYS A 145 8.98 9.85 -1.05
CA LYS A 145 9.43 11.18 -0.56
C LYS A 145 8.58 12.31 -1.12
N GLY A 146 8.15 12.20 -2.39
CA GLY A 146 7.20 13.14 -2.99
C GLY A 146 5.85 13.15 -2.28
N GLY A 147 5.36 12.00 -1.83
CA GLY A 147 4.15 11.89 -1.04
C GLY A 147 4.27 12.58 0.32
N ASN A 148 5.41 12.44 0.99
CA ASN A 148 5.69 13.14 2.26
C ASN A 148 5.71 14.68 2.07
N VAL A 149 6.26 15.17 0.97
CA VAL A 149 6.24 16.60 0.65
C VAL A 149 4.84 17.10 0.32
N ILE A 150 4.03 16.31 -0.42
CA ILE A 150 2.62 16.62 -0.71
C ILE A 150 1.80 16.73 0.58
N MET A 151 1.95 15.77 1.49
CA MET A 151 1.33 15.77 2.82
C MET A 151 1.66 17.04 3.59
N LEU A 152 2.96 17.35 3.72
CA LEU A 152 3.42 18.53 4.45
C LEU A 152 2.94 19.83 3.82
N GLN A 153 2.95 19.92 2.50
CA GLN A 153 2.49 21.11 1.76
C GLN A 153 0.98 21.35 1.97
N ALA A 154 0.19 20.28 2.00
CA ALA A 154 -1.23 20.35 2.32
C ALA A 154 -1.45 20.89 3.75
N LEU A 155 -0.70 20.39 4.73
CA LEU A 155 -0.78 20.84 6.12
C LEU A 155 -0.33 22.30 6.28
N ARG A 156 0.72 22.74 5.58
CA ARG A 156 1.16 24.13 5.54
C ARG A 156 0.08 25.08 5.02
N ALA A 157 -0.62 24.66 3.96
CA ALA A 157 -1.72 25.45 3.40
C ALA A 157 -2.91 25.56 4.36
N LEU A 158 -3.22 24.48 5.09
CA LEU A 158 -4.25 24.51 6.15
C LEU A 158 -3.84 25.41 7.31
N ASN A 159 -2.55 25.41 7.68
CA ASN A 159 -2.01 26.31 8.71
C ASN A 159 -2.12 27.79 8.28
N GLU A 160 -1.82 28.11 7.02
CA GLU A 160 -1.89 29.47 6.47
C GLU A 160 -3.31 30.07 6.56
N VAL A 161 -4.35 29.26 6.35
CA VAL A 161 -5.73 29.72 6.47
C VAL A 161 -6.28 29.62 7.90
N GLY A 162 -5.47 29.11 8.85
CA GLY A 162 -5.84 28.93 10.26
C GLY A 162 -6.72 27.70 10.53
N ALA A 163 -6.99 26.87 9.53
CA ALA A 163 -7.82 25.69 9.68
C ALA A 163 -7.13 24.59 10.52
N LEU A 164 -5.81 24.47 10.40
CA LEU A 164 -5.03 23.47 11.16
C LEU A 164 -5.24 23.56 12.67
N ALA A 165 -5.48 24.76 13.20
CA ALA A 165 -5.58 25.01 14.64
C ALA A 165 -6.71 24.21 15.35
N SER A 166 -7.76 23.80 14.62
CA SER A 166 -8.86 22.96 15.13
C SER A 166 -8.71 21.47 14.81
N MET A 167 -7.71 21.08 14.02
CA MET A 167 -7.57 19.72 13.53
C MET A 167 -6.79 18.83 14.49
N ASP A 168 -7.32 17.64 14.78
CA ASP A 168 -6.62 16.58 15.52
C ASP A 168 -5.96 15.63 14.50
N ILE A 169 -4.63 15.74 14.37
CA ILE A 169 -3.87 15.01 13.36
C ILE A 169 -2.67 14.30 13.99
N THR A 170 -2.55 13.02 13.71
CA THR A 170 -1.32 12.26 13.92
C THR A 170 -0.72 11.92 12.55
N VAL A 171 0.57 12.19 12.39
CA VAL A 171 1.35 11.76 11.23
C VAL A 171 2.31 10.66 11.68
N VAL A 172 2.35 9.55 10.97
CA VAL A 172 3.34 8.48 11.14
C VAL A 172 4.07 8.30 9.83
N ILE A 173 5.39 8.55 9.85
CA ILE A 173 6.25 8.31 8.69
C ILE A 173 7.22 7.20 9.09
N THR A 174 6.98 5.99 8.59
CA THR A 174 7.73 4.80 8.95
C THR A 174 9.11 4.79 8.27
N GLY A 175 10.07 4.14 8.87
CA GLY A 175 11.42 4.01 8.29
C GLY A 175 11.73 2.58 7.89
N ASP A 176 10.69 1.78 7.60
CA ASP A 176 10.82 0.36 7.27
C ASP A 176 9.62 -0.18 6.46
N GLU A 177 9.03 0.63 5.62
CA GLU A 177 7.95 0.18 4.73
C GLU A 177 8.47 -0.83 3.72
N GLU A 178 9.58 -0.50 3.07
CA GLU A 178 10.18 -1.29 1.99
C GLU A 178 10.78 -2.63 2.46
N LEU A 179 11.21 -2.68 3.71
CA LEU A 179 11.69 -3.89 4.37
C LEU A 179 11.37 -3.84 5.85
N SER A 180 10.21 -4.36 6.22
CA SER A 180 9.71 -4.32 7.59
C SER A 180 10.68 -4.95 8.59
N GLY A 181 10.74 -4.37 9.80
CA GLY A 181 11.51 -4.92 10.91
C GLY A 181 10.89 -6.20 11.50
N ASP A 182 11.67 -6.92 12.26
CA ASP A 182 11.24 -8.15 12.95
C ASP A 182 11.45 -8.04 14.45
N PRO A 183 10.44 -8.33 15.29
CA PRO A 183 9.10 -8.78 14.92
C PRO A 183 8.21 -7.68 14.32
N LEU A 184 7.41 -8.03 13.32
CA LEU A 184 6.51 -7.12 12.61
C LEU A 184 5.56 -6.35 13.55
N SER A 185 5.12 -6.97 14.64
CA SER A 185 4.26 -6.35 15.64
C SER A 185 4.91 -5.19 16.39
N LEU A 186 6.24 -5.18 16.54
CA LEU A 186 6.98 -4.04 17.09
C LEU A 186 7.26 -2.99 16.00
N SER A 187 7.65 -3.45 14.81
CA SER A 187 7.90 -2.60 13.64
C SER A 187 6.68 -1.72 13.31
N LYS A 188 5.49 -2.26 13.30
CA LYS A 188 4.27 -1.51 12.96
C LYS A 188 3.49 -0.96 14.15
N LYS A 189 4.09 -1.03 15.36
CA LYS A 189 3.40 -0.60 16.59
C LYS A 189 3.05 0.89 16.61
N ALA A 190 3.95 1.76 16.21
CA ALA A 190 3.68 3.20 16.17
C ALA A 190 2.48 3.53 15.27
N LEU A 191 2.39 2.83 14.13
CA LEU A 191 1.30 2.99 13.17
C LEU A 191 -0.03 2.44 13.71
N THR A 192 -0.01 1.24 14.30
CA THR A 192 -1.24 0.64 14.85
C THR A 192 -1.75 1.39 16.09
N ASP A 193 -0.86 1.85 16.98
CA ASP A 193 -1.25 2.68 18.13
C ASP A 193 -1.89 4.01 17.67
N ALA A 194 -1.36 4.62 16.60
CA ALA A 194 -1.93 5.83 16.01
C ALA A 194 -3.29 5.55 15.34
N ALA A 195 -3.43 4.40 14.68
CA ALA A 195 -4.69 3.98 14.06
C ALA A 195 -5.79 3.68 15.09
N GLU A 196 -5.45 3.10 16.26
CA GLU A 196 -6.40 2.89 17.36
C GLU A 196 -6.97 4.21 17.93
N TYR A 197 -6.23 5.31 17.77
CA TYR A 197 -6.67 6.63 18.21
C TYR A 197 -7.47 7.37 17.15
N ALA A 198 -7.23 7.09 15.87
CA ALA A 198 -7.77 7.82 14.73
C ALA A 198 -9.14 7.29 14.26
N ASP A 199 -9.94 8.18 13.66
CA ASP A 199 -11.19 7.82 13.00
C ASP A 199 -10.95 7.53 11.50
N ILE A 200 -10.00 8.24 10.88
CA ILE A 200 -9.72 8.19 9.43
C ILE A 200 -8.22 8.07 9.19
N ALA A 201 -7.82 7.15 8.30
CA ALA A 201 -6.44 7.00 7.84
C ALA A 201 -6.28 7.44 6.38
N ILE A 202 -5.24 8.20 6.08
CA ILE A 202 -4.95 8.74 4.75
C ILE A 202 -3.47 8.50 4.43
N GLY A 203 -3.20 7.64 3.43
CA GLY A 203 -1.86 7.32 2.97
C GLY A 203 -1.45 8.16 1.75
N PHE A 204 -0.17 8.50 1.71
CA PHE A 204 0.41 9.33 0.65
C PHE A 204 1.36 8.54 -0.26
N GLU A 205 1.06 7.25 -0.46
CA GLU A 205 1.73 6.40 -1.44
C GLU A 205 1.49 6.89 -2.88
N ASN A 206 2.35 6.44 -3.81
CA ASN A 206 2.27 6.78 -5.23
C ASN A 206 1.09 6.10 -5.99
N GLY A 207 0.39 5.16 -5.34
CA GLY A 207 -0.71 4.42 -5.94
C GLY A 207 -0.25 3.52 -7.11
N ASP A 208 -0.87 3.70 -8.27
CA ASP A 208 -0.44 3.09 -9.55
C ASP A 208 0.31 4.11 -10.46
N GLY A 209 0.71 5.24 -9.90
CA GLY A 209 1.36 6.33 -10.62
C GLY A 209 0.41 7.24 -11.41
N ASN A 210 -0.88 6.91 -11.46
CA ASN A 210 -1.88 7.66 -12.22
C ASN A 210 -2.61 8.66 -11.31
N PRO A 211 -2.55 9.98 -11.56
CA PRO A 211 -3.20 10.98 -10.72
C PRO A 211 -4.75 10.97 -10.80
N ALA A 212 -5.34 10.15 -11.66
CA ALA A 212 -6.78 9.97 -11.78
C ALA A 212 -7.30 8.75 -11.00
N THR A 213 -6.48 8.14 -10.15
CA THR A 213 -6.83 6.99 -9.33
C THR A 213 -6.38 7.16 -7.87
N ALA A 214 -7.03 6.44 -6.94
CA ALA A 214 -6.63 6.32 -5.55
C ALA A 214 -7.01 4.94 -4.98
N ASN A 215 -6.36 4.53 -3.90
CA ASN A 215 -6.57 3.22 -3.29
C ASN A 215 -7.64 3.29 -2.19
N ILE A 216 -8.74 2.61 -2.39
CA ILE A 216 -9.75 2.33 -1.34
C ILE A 216 -9.64 0.91 -0.79
N SER A 217 -8.69 0.15 -1.31
CA SER A 217 -8.38 -1.21 -0.89
C SER A 217 -6.94 -1.56 -1.27
N ARG A 218 -6.32 -2.44 -0.49
CA ARG A 218 -5.01 -3.02 -0.80
C ARG A 218 -5.02 -4.50 -0.52
N ARG A 219 -4.46 -5.32 -1.43
CA ARG A 219 -4.31 -6.74 -1.15
C ARG A 219 -3.16 -6.94 -0.17
N GLY A 220 -3.45 -7.69 0.89
CA GLY A 220 -2.45 -8.11 1.85
C GLY A 220 -1.37 -8.99 1.21
N SER A 221 -0.28 -9.19 1.93
CA SER A 221 0.82 -10.07 1.56
C SER A 221 1.08 -11.05 2.69
N SER A 222 0.98 -12.34 2.42
CA SER A 222 1.32 -13.39 3.38
C SER A 222 2.03 -14.55 2.69
N GLY A 223 2.91 -15.22 3.44
CA GLY A 223 3.62 -16.39 2.94
C GLY A 223 2.91 -17.70 3.32
N TRP A 224 3.21 -18.77 2.59
CA TRP A 224 2.86 -20.14 2.97
C TRP A 224 3.99 -21.10 2.64
N THR A 225 4.10 -22.15 3.48
CA THR A 225 5.05 -23.24 3.29
C THR A 225 4.31 -24.56 3.41
N LEU A 226 4.42 -25.38 2.37
CA LEU A 226 3.90 -26.74 2.31
C LEU A 226 5.06 -27.72 2.41
N GLU A 227 5.06 -28.57 3.42
CA GLU A 227 6.02 -29.64 3.62
C GLU A 227 5.32 -30.98 3.42
N VAL A 228 5.93 -31.86 2.63
CA VAL A 228 5.35 -33.15 2.27
C VAL A 228 6.38 -34.25 2.47
N THR A 229 5.94 -35.38 3.04
CA THR A 229 6.75 -36.59 3.22
C THR A 229 6.09 -37.77 2.54
N GLY A 230 6.93 -38.76 2.15
CA GLY A 230 6.50 -40.02 1.58
C GLY A 230 7.42 -41.17 2.04
N THR A 231 7.06 -42.38 1.73
CA THR A 231 7.86 -43.58 2.05
C THR A 231 8.91 -43.83 1.00
N PRO A 232 10.23 -43.74 1.30
CA PRO A 232 11.27 -44.04 0.33
C PRO A 232 11.31 -45.53 -0.01
N ALA A 233 11.46 -45.86 -1.28
CA ALA A 233 11.59 -47.23 -1.76
C ALA A 233 12.27 -47.24 -3.15
N HIS A 234 12.66 -48.41 -3.65
CA HIS A 234 13.07 -48.54 -5.02
C HIS A 234 11.89 -48.21 -5.97
N SER A 235 12.14 -47.47 -7.05
CA SER A 235 11.09 -46.98 -7.95
C SER A 235 10.19 -48.06 -8.57
N SER A 236 10.68 -49.33 -8.68
CA SER A 236 9.83 -50.45 -9.09
C SER A 236 8.73 -50.81 -8.08
N GLN A 237 8.77 -50.24 -6.87
CA GLN A 237 7.80 -50.49 -5.81
C GLN A 237 6.81 -49.32 -5.66
N VAL A 238 6.94 -48.26 -6.46
CA VAL A 238 6.01 -47.12 -6.44
C VAL A 238 4.58 -47.61 -6.73
N PHE A 239 3.61 -47.02 -6.04
CA PHE A 239 2.18 -47.39 -6.09
C PHE A 239 1.82 -48.75 -5.46
N ARG A 240 2.76 -49.44 -4.85
CA ARG A 240 2.40 -50.56 -3.99
C ARG A 240 1.58 -50.05 -2.79
N GLU A 241 0.69 -50.91 -2.29
CA GLU A 241 -0.21 -50.58 -1.19
C GLU A 241 0.53 -50.18 0.09
N ASP A 242 1.75 -50.70 0.33
CA ASP A 242 2.60 -50.41 1.50
C ASP A 242 3.64 -49.28 1.29
N ILE A 243 3.74 -48.73 0.08
CA ILE A 243 4.72 -47.67 -0.27
C ILE A 243 4.04 -46.36 -0.64
N GLY A 244 3.00 -46.43 -1.46
CA GLY A 244 2.32 -45.23 -1.96
C GLY A 244 3.07 -44.51 -3.08
N PRO A 245 2.61 -43.27 -3.45
CA PRO A 245 3.14 -42.54 -4.59
C PRO A 245 4.39 -41.70 -4.27
N GLY A 246 4.70 -41.44 -3.01
CA GLY A 246 5.80 -40.58 -2.56
C GLY A 246 5.48 -39.08 -2.56
N ALA A 247 6.41 -38.32 -2.00
CA ALA A 247 6.20 -36.90 -1.69
C ALA A 247 5.94 -36.00 -2.91
N ILE A 248 6.59 -36.25 -4.05
CA ILE A 248 6.45 -35.44 -5.27
C ILE A 248 5.03 -35.55 -5.85
N TYR A 249 4.46 -36.75 -5.92
CA TYR A 249 3.08 -36.94 -6.42
C TYR A 249 2.05 -36.29 -5.46
N GLU A 250 2.27 -36.42 -4.14
CA GLU A 250 1.39 -35.79 -3.16
C GLU A 250 1.44 -34.26 -3.26
N THR A 251 2.63 -33.69 -3.38
CA THR A 251 2.80 -32.24 -3.61
C THR A 251 2.06 -31.80 -4.87
N SER A 252 2.22 -32.54 -5.97
CA SER A 252 1.56 -32.22 -7.24
C SER A 252 0.03 -32.25 -7.12
N ARG A 253 -0.53 -33.24 -6.41
CA ARG A 253 -1.96 -33.32 -6.12
C ARG A 253 -2.45 -32.10 -5.34
N ILE A 254 -1.74 -31.74 -4.26
CA ILE A 254 -2.11 -30.60 -3.42
C ILE A 254 -2.10 -29.30 -4.23
N LEU A 255 -1.03 -29.03 -4.99
CA LEU A 255 -0.92 -27.82 -5.80
C LEU A 255 -2.01 -27.75 -6.88
N LEU A 256 -2.33 -28.88 -7.52
CA LEU A 256 -3.42 -28.93 -8.50
C LEU A 256 -4.78 -28.63 -7.85
N LEU A 257 -5.04 -29.18 -6.66
CA LEU A 257 -6.27 -28.91 -5.93
C LEU A 257 -6.34 -27.44 -5.43
N PHE A 258 -5.22 -26.81 -5.06
CA PHE A 258 -5.21 -25.38 -4.80
C PHE A 258 -5.65 -24.59 -6.03
N LEU A 259 -5.06 -24.89 -7.18
CA LEU A 259 -5.42 -24.24 -8.44
C LEU A 259 -6.91 -24.45 -8.78
N GLU A 260 -7.40 -25.67 -8.77
CA GLU A 260 -8.78 -26.01 -9.13
C GLU A 260 -9.82 -25.34 -8.22
N ASN A 261 -9.53 -25.20 -6.93
CA ASN A 261 -10.50 -24.74 -5.95
C ASN A 261 -10.44 -23.24 -5.63
N LEU A 262 -9.32 -22.56 -5.88
CA LEU A 262 -9.11 -21.18 -5.43
C LEU A 262 -8.93 -20.17 -6.58
N GLN A 263 -8.52 -20.60 -7.80
CA GLN A 263 -8.16 -19.70 -8.88
C GLN A 263 -9.31 -18.81 -9.39
N GLN A 264 -10.55 -19.19 -9.16
CA GLN A 264 -11.74 -18.46 -9.61
C GLN A 264 -12.19 -17.38 -8.61
N GLU A 265 -11.59 -17.33 -7.42
CA GLU A 265 -11.98 -16.36 -6.43
C GLU A 265 -11.42 -14.97 -6.83
N GLU A 266 -12.31 -13.99 -6.96
CA GLU A 266 -11.96 -12.67 -7.43
C GLU A 266 -10.97 -11.99 -6.44
N ASN A 267 -9.94 -11.33 -6.98
CA ASN A 267 -8.87 -10.64 -6.24
C ASN A 267 -7.98 -11.54 -5.36
N LEU A 268 -8.26 -12.84 -5.27
CA LEU A 268 -7.35 -13.78 -4.62
C LEU A 268 -6.22 -14.17 -5.58
N THR A 269 -4.99 -14.18 -5.07
CA THR A 269 -3.85 -14.80 -5.77
C THR A 269 -3.02 -15.61 -4.80
N PHE A 270 -2.55 -16.77 -5.27
CA PHE A 270 -1.61 -17.62 -4.55
C PHE A 270 -0.60 -18.17 -5.55
N ASN A 271 0.66 -18.03 -5.22
CA ASN A 271 1.73 -18.40 -6.13
C ASN A 271 2.69 -19.38 -5.45
N PRO A 272 2.85 -20.61 -5.96
CA PRO A 272 3.97 -21.45 -5.55
C PRO A 272 5.26 -20.91 -6.20
N GLY A 273 6.03 -20.13 -5.43
CA GLY A 273 7.22 -19.45 -5.93
C GLY A 273 8.45 -20.35 -6.05
N ARG A 274 8.56 -21.38 -5.20
CA ARG A 274 9.68 -22.33 -5.19
C ARG A 274 9.23 -23.72 -4.76
N ILE A 275 9.76 -24.74 -5.40
CA ILE A 275 9.56 -26.15 -5.08
C ILE A 275 10.88 -26.91 -5.08
N LEU A 276 11.11 -27.74 -4.06
CA LEU A 276 12.18 -28.71 -3.98
C LEU A 276 11.58 -30.08 -3.67
N GLY A 277 12.14 -31.15 -4.25
CA GLY A 277 11.67 -32.50 -3.97
C GLY A 277 12.73 -33.57 -4.32
N GLY A 278 12.82 -34.58 -3.48
CA GLY A 278 13.80 -35.67 -3.65
C GLY A 278 13.83 -36.62 -2.47
N THR A 279 14.95 -37.33 -2.29
CA THR A 279 15.22 -38.17 -1.13
C THR A 279 15.64 -37.32 0.07
N GLU A 280 16.45 -36.31 -0.20
CA GLU A 280 16.88 -35.33 0.82
C GLU A 280 16.71 -33.92 0.26
N ILE A 281 16.22 -33.00 1.08
CA ILE A 281 16.12 -31.59 0.76
C ILE A 281 16.77 -30.76 1.89
N SER A 282 17.41 -29.68 1.50
CA SER A 282 17.85 -28.62 2.40
C SER A 282 17.18 -27.33 1.99
N HIS A 283 16.58 -26.63 2.92
CA HIS A 283 15.87 -25.39 2.69
C HIS A 283 16.34 -24.34 3.68
N ASP A 284 16.67 -23.16 3.20
CA ASP A 284 16.99 -21.98 3.97
C ASP A 284 15.94 -20.89 3.62
N SER A 285 15.12 -20.53 4.61
CA SER A 285 14.10 -19.49 4.47
C SER A 285 14.72 -18.09 4.39
N GLY A 286 15.82 -17.85 5.10
CA GLY A 286 16.47 -16.54 5.15
C GLY A 286 17.09 -16.12 3.83
N SER A 287 17.79 -17.04 3.15
CA SER A 287 18.36 -16.79 1.80
C SER A 287 17.41 -17.11 0.65
N SER A 288 16.19 -17.54 0.94
CA SER A 288 15.23 -18.02 -0.06
C SER A 288 15.81 -19.07 -1.02
N SER A 289 16.71 -19.93 -0.53
CA SER A 289 17.46 -20.92 -1.32
C SER A 289 17.27 -22.33 -0.80
N GLY A 290 17.78 -23.32 -1.55
CA GLY A 290 17.81 -24.69 -1.08
C GLY A 290 18.36 -25.66 -2.13
N THR A 291 18.59 -26.90 -1.70
CA THR A 291 19.09 -27.98 -2.54
C THR A 291 18.22 -29.21 -2.39
N ALA A 292 18.16 -30.02 -3.43
CA ALA A 292 17.50 -31.32 -3.43
C ALA A 292 18.45 -32.40 -3.96
N PHE A 293 18.47 -33.54 -3.30
CA PHE A 293 19.17 -34.73 -3.74
C PHE A 293 18.19 -35.87 -3.90
N GLY A 294 18.34 -36.66 -4.99
CA GLY A 294 17.55 -37.86 -5.23
C GLY A 294 18.09 -38.65 -6.40
N LYS A 295 17.87 -40.00 -6.37
CA LYS A 295 18.17 -40.89 -7.48
C LYS A 295 16.89 -41.17 -8.24
N ASN A 296 16.97 -41.23 -9.58
CA ASN A 296 15.81 -41.51 -10.46
C ASN A 296 15.10 -42.85 -10.16
N ASN A 297 15.76 -43.78 -9.51
CA ASN A 297 15.22 -45.06 -9.13
C ASN A 297 14.81 -45.17 -7.66
N VAL A 298 14.58 -44.03 -6.97
CA VAL A 298 14.10 -43.96 -5.58
C VAL A 298 12.85 -43.11 -5.51
N VAL A 299 11.82 -43.60 -4.83
CA VAL A 299 10.60 -42.84 -4.52
C VAL A 299 10.96 -41.66 -3.63
N ALA A 300 10.52 -40.45 -3.99
CA ALA A 300 10.84 -39.23 -3.27
C ALA A 300 10.28 -39.26 -1.83
N GLU A 301 11.16 -39.04 -0.87
CA GLU A 301 10.82 -39.00 0.56
C GLU A 301 10.31 -37.64 1.02
N SER A 302 10.82 -36.56 0.44
CA SER A 302 10.54 -35.22 0.90
C SER A 302 10.25 -34.27 -0.26
N ALA A 303 9.35 -33.32 -0.02
CA ALA A 303 9.17 -32.14 -0.86
C ALA A 303 8.78 -30.94 -0.02
N ILE A 304 9.19 -29.74 -0.44
CA ILE A 304 8.80 -28.46 0.15
C ILE A 304 8.41 -27.49 -0.96
N VAL A 305 7.34 -26.73 -0.70
CA VAL A 305 6.91 -25.62 -1.56
C VAL A 305 6.75 -24.37 -0.68
N THR A 306 7.30 -23.26 -1.14
CA THR A 306 7.05 -21.94 -0.54
C THR A 306 6.34 -21.05 -1.53
N GLY A 307 5.42 -20.22 -1.02
CA GLY A 307 4.60 -19.39 -1.89
C GLY A 307 4.09 -18.13 -1.23
N ASP A 308 3.46 -17.29 -2.05
CA ASP A 308 2.80 -16.04 -1.70
C ASP A 308 1.28 -16.22 -1.77
N LEU A 309 0.55 -15.55 -0.88
CA LEU A 309 -0.91 -15.53 -0.83
C LEU A 309 -1.37 -14.09 -0.60
N ARG A 310 -2.18 -13.57 -1.52
CA ARG A 310 -2.72 -12.21 -1.46
C ARG A 310 -4.23 -12.21 -1.54
N ALA A 311 -4.86 -11.59 -0.57
CA ALA A 311 -6.30 -11.45 -0.45
C ALA A 311 -6.68 -9.98 -0.29
N VAL A 312 -7.92 -9.61 -0.62
CA VAL A 312 -8.42 -8.23 -0.53
C VAL A 312 -9.11 -7.95 0.81
N SER A 313 -9.39 -8.99 1.62
CA SER A 313 -9.95 -8.86 2.96
C SER A 313 -9.47 -9.96 3.89
N LEU A 314 -9.51 -9.72 5.20
CA LEU A 314 -9.19 -10.74 6.21
C LEU A 314 -10.11 -11.95 6.10
N GLU A 315 -11.39 -11.73 5.81
CA GLU A 315 -12.34 -12.83 5.60
C GLU A 315 -11.93 -13.72 4.42
N GLN A 316 -11.54 -13.12 3.29
CA GLN A 316 -11.06 -13.84 2.11
C GLN A 316 -9.77 -14.61 2.43
N LEU A 317 -8.83 -13.97 3.14
CA LEU A 317 -7.57 -14.58 3.54
C LEU A 317 -7.80 -15.84 4.39
N GLU A 318 -8.61 -15.72 5.44
CA GLU A 318 -8.87 -16.85 6.35
C GLU A 318 -9.68 -17.97 5.66
N ARG A 319 -10.61 -17.62 4.79
CA ARG A 319 -11.35 -18.60 3.98
C ARG A 319 -10.42 -19.37 3.05
N ALA A 320 -9.52 -18.68 2.36
CA ALA A 320 -8.51 -19.30 1.50
C ALA A 320 -7.56 -20.23 2.30
N ARG A 321 -7.04 -19.75 3.43
CA ARG A 321 -6.19 -20.55 4.34
C ARG A 321 -6.91 -21.78 4.86
N ALA A 322 -8.17 -21.66 5.26
CA ALA A 322 -8.98 -22.79 5.73
C ALA A 322 -9.16 -23.84 4.63
N GLN A 323 -9.41 -23.41 3.39
CA GLN A 323 -9.54 -24.31 2.24
C GLN A 323 -8.21 -24.99 1.89
N MET A 324 -7.09 -24.27 1.92
CA MET A 324 -5.77 -24.86 1.73
C MET A 324 -5.46 -25.92 2.80
N ARG A 325 -5.73 -25.63 4.08
CA ARG A 325 -5.58 -26.60 5.19
C ARG A 325 -6.45 -27.85 4.98
N ALA A 326 -7.70 -27.68 4.54
CA ALA A 326 -8.61 -28.80 4.28
C ALA A 326 -8.13 -29.71 3.15
N ILE A 327 -7.53 -29.13 2.08
CA ILE A 327 -6.93 -29.90 0.97
C ILE A 327 -5.71 -30.68 1.46
N VAL A 328 -4.84 -30.04 2.25
CA VAL A 328 -3.61 -30.64 2.80
C VAL A 328 -3.91 -31.75 3.82
N ALA A 329 -5.01 -31.66 4.54
CA ALA A 329 -5.40 -32.68 5.54
C ALA A 329 -5.75 -34.07 4.91
N ASN A 330 -6.00 -34.13 3.60
CA ASN A 330 -6.35 -35.37 2.91
C ASN A 330 -5.18 -35.85 2.04
N ASN A 331 -4.41 -36.81 2.55
CA ASN A 331 -3.20 -37.29 1.89
C ASN A 331 -3.42 -38.63 1.14
N PHE A 332 -2.58 -38.89 0.13
CA PHE A 332 -2.44 -40.23 -0.41
C PHE A 332 -1.91 -41.19 0.68
N PRO A 333 -2.22 -42.50 0.56
CA PRO A 333 -1.66 -43.49 1.48
C PRO A 333 -0.11 -43.39 1.54
N HIS A 334 0.42 -43.51 2.76
CA HIS A 334 1.87 -43.46 3.06
C HIS A 334 2.54 -42.15 2.70
N THR A 335 1.75 -41.06 2.58
CA THR A 335 2.26 -39.70 2.51
C THR A 335 1.69 -38.86 3.68
N SER A 336 2.36 -37.78 4.04
CA SER A 336 1.79 -36.76 4.92
C SER A 336 2.19 -35.36 4.45
N ALA A 337 1.35 -34.39 4.74
CA ALA A 337 1.61 -33.00 4.39
C ALA A 337 1.19 -32.06 5.52
N THR A 338 1.96 -30.98 5.67
CA THR A 338 1.64 -29.88 6.57
C THR A 338 1.75 -28.55 5.82
N ILE A 339 0.88 -27.60 6.13
CA ILE A 339 0.96 -26.24 5.60
C ILE A 339 1.01 -25.24 6.76
N THR A 340 1.96 -24.33 6.70
CA THR A 340 2.10 -23.20 7.60
C THR A 340 1.94 -21.89 6.85
N PHE A 341 1.49 -20.85 7.56
CA PHE A 341 1.33 -19.51 7.01
C PHE A 341 2.14 -18.53 7.85
N SER A 342 2.75 -17.55 7.18
CA SER A 342 3.38 -16.39 7.82
C SER A 342 2.58 -15.14 7.49
N ASP A 343 2.29 -14.32 8.51
CA ASP A 343 1.63 -13.06 8.31
C ASP A 343 2.65 -11.99 7.89
N GLY A 344 2.26 -11.20 6.91
CA GLY A 344 2.93 -9.98 6.47
C GLY A 344 1.94 -8.81 6.57
N TYR A 345 1.85 -8.01 5.53
CA TYR A 345 0.90 -6.90 5.47
C TYR A 345 -0.55 -7.42 5.43
N PRO A 346 -1.44 -6.95 6.33
CA PRO A 346 -2.84 -7.32 6.27
C PRO A 346 -3.51 -6.75 5.02
N PRO A 347 -4.64 -7.32 4.56
CA PRO A 347 -5.44 -6.71 3.51
C PRO A 347 -6.24 -5.53 4.05
N LEU A 348 -6.36 -4.46 3.28
CA LEU A 348 -7.31 -3.37 3.47
C LEU A 348 -8.50 -3.60 2.54
N ALA A 349 -9.64 -3.99 3.10
CA ALA A 349 -10.85 -4.25 2.32
C ALA A 349 -11.49 -2.94 1.81
N PRO A 350 -12.12 -2.93 0.63
CA PRO A 350 -12.95 -1.81 0.21
C PRO A 350 -14.21 -1.74 1.09
N THR A 351 -14.47 -0.57 1.69
CA THR A 351 -15.64 -0.31 2.52
C THR A 351 -16.45 0.86 1.95
N ASP A 352 -17.69 1.01 2.39
CA ASP A 352 -18.50 2.19 2.05
C ASP A 352 -17.82 3.47 2.55
N GLY A 353 -17.23 3.45 3.75
CA GLY A 353 -16.48 4.57 4.30
C GLY A 353 -15.25 4.95 3.46
N ASN A 354 -14.52 3.97 2.93
CA ASN A 354 -13.40 4.23 2.03
C ASN A 354 -13.88 4.85 0.70
N THR A 355 -15.05 4.42 0.22
CA THR A 355 -15.69 4.99 -0.98
C THR A 355 -16.12 6.44 -0.75
N GLU A 356 -16.66 6.76 0.41
CA GLU A 356 -16.98 8.16 0.78
C GLU A 356 -15.75 9.06 0.78
N LEU A 357 -14.59 8.59 1.29
CA LEU A 357 -13.34 9.33 1.21
C LEU A 357 -12.89 9.57 -0.23
N LEU A 358 -13.02 8.56 -1.09
CA LEU A 358 -12.71 8.69 -2.51
C LEU A 358 -13.63 9.72 -3.18
N ASP A 359 -14.92 9.74 -2.83
CA ASP A 359 -15.87 10.70 -3.39
C ASP A 359 -15.50 12.15 -2.99
N ILE A 360 -15.12 12.38 -1.73
CA ILE A 360 -14.63 13.69 -1.25
C ILE A 360 -13.35 14.09 -2.01
N TYR A 361 -12.40 13.20 -2.16
CA TYR A 361 -11.15 13.45 -2.87
C TYR A 361 -11.37 13.70 -4.37
N SER A 362 -12.25 12.89 -5.00
CA SER A 362 -12.65 13.07 -6.39
C SER A 362 -13.38 14.39 -6.62
N GLN A 363 -14.26 14.81 -5.68
CA GLN A 363 -14.93 16.09 -5.77
C GLN A 363 -13.94 17.25 -5.66
N ALA A 364 -12.97 17.20 -4.72
CA ALA A 364 -11.90 18.18 -4.62
C ALA A 364 -11.10 18.29 -5.94
N SER A 365 -10.79 17.16 -6.56
CA SER A 365 -10.12 17.10 -7.87
C SER A 365 -10.93 17.76 -8.98
N GLN A 366 -12.25 17.52 -9.04
CA GLN A 366 -13.15 18.10 -10.04
C GLN A 366 -13.29 19.61 -9.87
N ASP A 367 -13.41 20.09 -8.63
CA ASP A 367 -13.50 21.53 -8.33
C ASP A 367 -12.21 22.28 -8.69
N LEU A 368 -11.05 21.58 -8.61
CA LEU A 368 -9.75 22.04 -9.13
C LEU A 368 -9.62 21.91 -10.65
N ARG A 369 -10.63 21.37 -11.35
CA ARG A 369 -10.61 21.08 -12.80
C ARG A 369 -9.53 20.08 -13.24
N LEU A 370 -9.15 19.19 -12.33
CA LEU A 370 -8.17 18.12 -12.56
C LEU A 370 -8.82 16.78 -12.98
N GLY A 371 -10.15 16.76 -13.14
CA GLY A 371 -10.93 15.56 -13.47
C GLY A 371 -11.35 14.75 -12.27
N SER A 372 -12.12 13.68 -12.49
CA SER A 372 -12.54 12.74 -11.45
C SER A 372 -11.41 11.78 -11.07
N VAL A 373 -11.43 11.32 -9.83
CA VAL A 373 -10.56 10.25 -9.34
C VAL A 373 -11.39 8.98 -9.14
N ALA A 374 -10.89 7.83 -9.59
CA ALA A 374 -11.54 6.53 -9.47
C ALA A 374 -10.73 5.58 -8.56
N ALA A 375 -11.38 4.53 -8.06
CA ALA A 375 -10.71 3.49 -7.32
C ALA A 375 -9.75 2.69 -8.22
N ILE A 376 -8.55 2.40 -7.72
CA ILE A 376 -7.61 1.47 -8.36
C ILE A 376 -8.20 0.05 -8.33
N ASN A 377 -7.99 -0.70 -9.41
CA ASN A 377 -8.29 -2.13 -9.39
C ASN A 377 -7.45 -2.81 -8.28
N PRO A 378 -8.07 -3.55 -7.32
CA PRO A 378 -7.35 -4.19 -6.22
C PRO A 378 -6.19 -5.08 -6.66
N ARG A 379 -6.23 -5.64 -7.87
CA ARG A 379 -5.12 -6.45 -8.41
C ARG A 379 -3.87 -5.65 -8.76
N LEU A 380 -4.00 -4.33 -8.89
CA LEU A 380 -2.89 -3.40 -9.13
C LEU A 380 -2.43 -2.69 -7.84
N ALA A 381 -3.22 -2.80 -6.76
CA ALA A 381 -2.90 -2.26 -5.45
C ALA A 381 -2.12 -3.30 -4.62
N GLY A 382 -0.81 -3.11 -4.47
CA GLY A 382 0.03 -3.90 -3.57
C GLY A 382 -0.24 -3.58 -2.10
N ALA A 383 0.43 -4.29 -1.19
CA ALA A 383 0.43 -3.98 0.23
C ALA A 383 1.13 -2.63 0.47
N ALA A 384 0.73 -1.90 1.49
CA ALA A 384 1.39 -0.69 2.00
C ALA A 384 0.98 -0.46 3.46
N ASP A 385 1.65 0.45 4.13
CA ASP A 385 1.50 0.70 5.57
C ASP A 385 0.06 1.06 5.98
N VAL A 386 -0.73 1.73 5.13
CA VAL A 386 -2.16 1.97 5.39
C VAL A 386 -2.93 0.68 5.69
N SER A 387 -2.48 -0.46 5.20
CA SER A 387 -3.12 -1.76 5.45
C SER A 387 -3.17 -2.14 6.93
N PHE A 388 -2.23 -1.64 7.75
CA PHE A 388 -2.22 -1.89 9.21
C PHE A 388 -3.31 -1.12 9.96
N THR A 389 -4.02 -0.22 9.30
CA THR A 389 -5.17 0.50 9.88
C THR A 389 -6.48 -0.27 9.71
N ALA A 390 -6.47 -1.37 8.95
CA ALA A 390 -7.66 -2.17 8.64
C ALA A 390 -8.35 -2.68 9.92
N GLY A 391 -9.60 -2.30 10.11
CA GLY A 391 -10.39 -2.66 11.28
C GLY A 391 -10.09 -1.84 12.55
N LEU A 392 -9.15 -0.90 12.50
CA LEU A 392 -8.85 0.04 13.59
C LEU A 392 -9.49 1.41 13.35
N VAL A 393 -9.57 1.84 12.09
CA VAL A 393 -10.21 3.10 11.68
C VAL A 393 -11.56 2.84 10.98
N GLU A 394 -12.44 3.83 10.97
CA GLU A 394 -13.73 3.74 10.28
C GLU A 394 -13.58 3.83 8.76
N LYS A 395 -12.62 4.64 8.29
CA LYS A 395 -12.40 4.94 6.87
C LYS A 395 -10.91 5.04 6.56
N ALA A 396 -10.51 4.53 5.41
CA ALA A 396 -9.14 4.65 4.93
C ALA A 396 -9.09 4.90 3.41
N ILE A 397 -8.15 5.74 2.99
CA ILE A 397 -7.81 5.98 1.58
C ILE A 397 -6.30 6.10 1.46
N ASP A 398 -5.74 5.75 0.30
CA ASP A 398 -4.32 5.84 0.06
C ASP A 398 -4.02 6.11 -1.44
N GLY A 399 -2.76 6.35 -1.79
CA GLY A 399 -2.39 6.69 -3.16
C GLY A 399 -2.58 8.18 -3.48
N LEU A 400 -2.50 9.06 -2.45
CA LEU A 400 -2.63 10.50 -2.60
C LEU A 400 -1.28 11.19 -2.87
N GLY A 401 -0.22 10.42 -3.00
CA GLY A 401 1.14 10.93 -3.18
C GLY A 401 1.49 11.29 -4.61
N MET A 402 2.78 11.25 -4.91
CA MET A 402 3.32 11.75 -6.17
C MET A 402 3.10 10.76 -7.31
N SER A 403 2.47 11.19 -8.40
CA SER A 403 2.40 10.36 -9.61
C SER A 403 3.76 10.20 -10.25
N GLY A 404 3.98 9.03 -10.85
CA GLY A 404 5.25 8.68 -11.46
C GLY A 404 5.24 7.30 -12.09
N SER A 405 6.40 6.77 -12.37
CA SER A 405 6.53 5.43 -12.96
C SER A 405 7.84 4.75 -12.56
N ALA A 406 7.87 3.43 -12.79
CA ALA A 406 9.06 2.59 -12.60
C ALA A 406 9.61 2.60 -11.16
N GLY A 407 8.79 2.79 -10.14
CA GLY A 407 9.16 2.62 -8.73
C GLY A 407 9.90 1.29 -8.51
N HIS A 408 10.77 1.22 -7.48
CA HIS A 408 11.65 0.08 -7.18
C HIS A 408 12.68 -0.24 -8.27
N THR A 409 12.88 0.66 -9.25
CA THR A 409 13.93 0.50 -10.28
C THR A 409 14.78 1.77 -10.39
N VAL A 410 15.98 1.64 -10.94
CA VAL A 410 16.87 2.78 -11.24
C VAL A 410 16.29 3.76 -12.29
N ASN A 411 15.14 3.49 -12.81
CA ASN A 411 14.40 4.33 -13.75
C ASN A 411 13.19 5.02 -13.10
N GLU A 412 13.10 5.03 -11.78
CA GLU A 412 12.02 5.69 -11.06
C GLU A 412 11.93 7.16 -11.43
N THR A 413 10.70 7.59 -11.76
CA THR A 413 10.40 8.98 -12.12
C THR A 413 9.22 9.51 -11.33
N GLY A 414 9.23 10.83 -11.11
CA GLY A 414 8.09 11.58 -10.57
C GLY A 414 7.64 12.68 -11.54
N GLU A 415 6.34 12.91 -11.62
CA GLU A 415 5.75 13.99 -12.39
C GLU A 415 5.71 15.26 -11.54
N MET A 416 6.50 16.28 -11.89
CA MET A 416 6.64 17.48 -11.06
C MET A 416 5.34 18.29 -10.92
N ILE A 417 4.44 18.21 -11.89
CA ILE A 417 3.11 18.82 -11.81
C ILE A 417 2.21 18.15 -10.73
N ALA A 418 2.51 16.90 -10.37
CA ALA A 418 1.79 16.21 -9.30
C ALA A 418 1.99 16.91 -7.94
N LEU A 419 3.16 17.47 -7.70
CA LEU A 419 3.49 18.10 -6.42
C LEU A 419 2.45 19.16 -6.02
N PRO A 420 2.20 20.25 -6.79
CA PRO A 420 1.15 21.21 -6.44
C PRO A 420 -0.27 20.63 -6.60
N ASN A 421 -0.54 19.81 -7.59
CA ASN A 421 -1.90 19.33 -7.85
C ASN A 421 -2.39 18.36 -6.77
N GLN A 422 -1.57 17.41 -6.36
CA GLN A 422 -1.92 16.48 -5.28
C GLN A 422 -1.96 17.18 -3.92
N SER A 423 -1.06 18.15 -3.66
CA SER A 423 -1.12 18.97 -2.45
C SER A 423 -2.44 19.73 -2.35
N LYS A 424 -2.94 20.32 -3.44
CA LYS A 424 -4.25 21.01 -3.48
C LYS A 424 -5.41 20.02 -3.21
N ARG A 425 -5.40 18.85 -3.88
CA ARG A 425 -6.43 17.82 -3.67
C ARG A 425 -6.47 17.38 -2.21
N ALA A 426 -5.29 17.06 -1.63
CA ALA A 426 -5.16 16.62 -0.25
C ALA A 426 -5.61 17.71 0.72
N ALA A 427 -5.15 18.94 0.54
CA ALA A 427 -5.52 20.07 1.40
C ALA A 427 -7.04 20.35 1.39
N LEU A 428 -7.67 20.34 0.20
CA LEU A 428 -9.12 20.52 0.11
C LEU A 428 -9.89 19.34 0.72
N MET A 429 -9.42 18.10 0.54
CA MET A 429 -10.03 16.95 1.19
C MET A 429 -9.96 17.07 2.71
N LEU A 430 -8.78 17.33 3.28
CA LEU A 430 -8.58 17.50 4.72
C LEU A 430 -9.44 18.66 5.27
N TYR A 431 -9.48 19.79 4.58
CA TYR A 431 -10.31 20.93 4.95
C TYR A 431 -11.79 20.56 5.02
N ARG A 432 -12.31 19.87 3.99
CA ARG A 432 -13.72 19.47 3.88
C ARG A 432 -14.12 18.44 4.92
N LEU A 433 -13.22 17.55 5.33
CA LEU A 433 -13.50 16.58 6.39
C LEU A 433 -13.79 17.25 7.74
N TYR A 434 -13.25 18.44 7.99
CA TYR A 434 -13.50 19.21 9.20
C TYR A 434 -14.67 20.22 9.07
N GLN A 435 -15.29 20.32 7.90
CA GLN A 435 -16.47 21.17 7.69
C GLN A 435 -17.79 20.38 7.73
N GLN A 436 -17.72 19.06 7.82
CA GLN A 436 -18.89 18.17 7.91
C GLN A 436 -19.35 18.03 9.36
#